data_fbd8275bfa7aeda31fcbcafe6f5579c3
#
_entry.id   fbd8275bfa7aeda31fcbcafe6f5579c3
#
_cell.length_a   1.000
_cell.length_b   1.000
_cell.length_c   1.000
_cell.angle_alpha   90.00
_cell.angle_beta   90.00
_cell.angle_gamma   90.00
#
_symmetry.space_group_name_H-M   'P 1'
#
loop_
_entity.id
_entity.type
_entity.pdbx_description
1 polymer ?
#
loop_
_entity_poly.entity_id
_entity_poly.type
_entity_poly.pdbx_seq_one_letter_code
_entity_poly.pdbx_strand_id
1 'polypeptide(L)'
;LEGEISNSILPICSVGICTWLLLQPKPGTISDIAASIFGLFYLGFLPSYWIKLRGLDSVIIISNQDFMSFENLSNTTGLHLTLTSCFLIVASDIGSYFIGKSFGKTSLSPISPSKTIEGLIGGISCSILLAIFFAFLMNWENPLFVGIIYGISISLMALVGDLIESMMKRDAKIKDSGTFLPGHGGILDRIDSYIFTPSVLYYIFIILKYLN
;
A
#
# COMPACT_ATOMS: atom_id res chain seq x y z
N LEU A 1 6.58 -11.20 -21.94
CA LEU A 1 7.96 -11.33 -21.43
C LEU A 1 8.23 -10.45 -20.20
N GLU A 2 7.89 -9.15 -20.22
CA GLU A 2 8.12 -8.25 -19.06
C GLU A 2 7.32 -8.67 -17.82
N GLY A 3 6.06 -9.06 -17.97
CA GLY A 3 5.24 -9.54 -16.86
C GLY A 3 5.72 -10.85 -16.24
N GLU A 4 6.26 -11.76 -17.05
CA GLU A 4 6.79 -13.04 -16.58
C GLU A 4 8.12 -12.87 -15.85
N ILE A 5 8.99 -11.96 -16.33
CA ILE A 5 10.24 -11.64 -15.65
C ILE A 5 9.96 -11.03 -14.28
N SER A 6 9.03 -10.07 -14.21
CA SER A 6 8.64 -9.45 -12.94
C SER A 6 8.12 -10.46 -11.91
N ASN A 7 7.36 -11.47 -12.34
CA ASN A 7 6.84 -12.50 -11.44
C ASN A 7 7.92 -13.51 -11.01
N SER A 8 8.99 -13.66 -11.79
CA SER A 8 10.09 -14.61 -11.51
C SER A 8 11.13 -14.06 -10.53
N ILE A 9 11.21 -12.75 -10.34
CA ILE A 9 12.23 -12.12 -9.48
C ILE A 9 12.09 -12.60 -8.04
N LEU A 10 10.88 -12.61 -7.47
CA LEU A 10 10.66 -12.99 -6.08
C LEU A 10 11.10 -14.45 -5.81
N PRO A 11 10.67 -15.47 -6.59
CA PRO A 11 11.13 -16.85 -6.41
C PRO A 11 12.66 -16.98 -6.55
N ILE A 12 13.25 -16.37 -7.57
CA ILE A 12 14.71 -16.45 -7.82
C ILE A 12 15.49 -15.85 -6.64
N CYS A 13 15.11 -14.67 -6.17
CA CYS A 13 15.74 -14.04 -5.01
C CYS A 13 15.53 -14.86 -3.73
N SER A 14 14.38 -15.48 -3.55
CA SER A 14 14.11 -16.34 -2.40
C SER A 14 15.03 -17.57 -2.39
N VAL A 15 15.20 -18.24 -3.53
CA VAL A 15 16.16 -19.35 -3.67
C VAL A 15 17.59 -18.88 -3.40
N GLY A 16 17.97 -17.71 -3.93
CA GLY A 16 19.29 -17.11 -3.69
C GLY A 16 19.55 -16.86 -2.20
N ILE A 17 18.58 -16.30 -1.48
CA ILE A 17 18.66 -16.05 -0.03
C ILE A 17 18.80 -17.37 0.74
N CYS A 18 17.97 -18.37 0.43
CA CYS A 18 18.04 -19.69 1.07
C CYS A 18 19.43 -20.32 0.84
N THR A 19 19.92 -20.30 -0.38
CA THR A 19 21.25 -20.82 -0.73
C THR A 19 22.36 -20.09 0.03
N TRP A 20 22.29 -18.75 0.07
CA TRP A 20 23.27 -17.93 0.79
C TRP A 20 23.29 -18.27 2.28
N LEU A 21 22.13 -18.38 2.94
CA LEU A 21 22.04 -18.72 4.37
C LEU A 21 22.55 -20.12 4.68
N LEU A 22 22.39 -21.08 3.76
CA LEU A 22 22.94 -22.44 3.91
C LEU A 22 24.46 -22.50 3.78
N LEU A 23 25.05 -21.63 2.91
CA LEU A 23 26.50 -21.62 2.68
C LEU A 23 27.30 -20.83 3.72
N GLN A 24 26.63 -20.24 4.71
CA GLN A 24 27.32 -19.51 5.79
C GLN A 24 28.08 -20.48 6.73
N PRO A 25 29.20 -20.06 7.33
CA PRO A 25 29.96 -20.88 8.30
C PRO A 25 29.11 -21.37 9.48
N LYS A 26 28.10 -20.59 9.87
CA LYS A 26 27.01 -21.02 10.74
C LYS A 26 25.73 -20.98 9.92
N PRO A 27 25.15 -22.12 9.55
CA PRO A 27 23.91 -22.14 8.77
C PRO A 27 22.82 -21.34 9.44
N GLY A 28 22.06 -20.58 8.65
CA GLY A 28 20.93 -19.82 9.12
C GLY A 28 19.82 -20.72 9.68
N THR A 29 19.03 -20.18 10.59
CA THR A 29 17.84 -20.82 11.11
C THR A 29 16.64 -20.65 10.18
N ILE A 30 15.57 -21.42 10.38
CA ILE A 30 14.30 -21.23 9.66
C ILE A 30 13.75 -19.81 9.92
N SER A 31 13.96 -19.27 11.12
CA SER A 31 13.59 -17.91 11.48
C SER A 31 14.32 -16.87 10.60
N ASP A 32 15.61 -17.07 10.34
CA ASP A 32 16.40 -16.18 9.49
C ASP A 32 15.92 -16.22 8.03
N ILE A 33 15.59 -17.42 7.53
CA ILE A 33 15.00 -17.60 6.20
C ILE A 33 13.65 -16.89 6.13
N ALA A 34 12.77 -17.11 7.11
CA ALA A 34 11.44 -16.50 7.15
C ALA A 34 11.52 -14.97 7.20
N ALA A 35 12.39 -14.42 8.06
CA ALA A 35 12.60 -12.97 8.16
C ALA A 35 13.14 -12.37 6.86
N SER A 36 14.09 -13.05 6.20
CA SER A 36 14.69 -12.58 4.96
C SER A 36 13.69 -12.62 3.79
N ILE A 37 12.91 -13.70 3.66
CA ILE A 37 11.86 -13.81 2.64
C ILE A 37 10.75 -12.78 2.90
N PHE A 38 10.34 -12.60 4.16
CA PHE A 38 9.38 -11.57 4.52
C PHE A 38 9.90 -10.17 4.16
N GLY A 39 11.17 -9.87 4.46
CA GLY A 39 11.80 -8.60 4.08
C GLY A 39 11.81 -8.38 2.56
N LEU A 40 12.14 -9.41 1.78
CA LEU A 40 12.09 -9.35 0.32
C LEU A 40 10.67 -9.10 -0.19
N PHE A 41 9.69 -9.77 0.37
CA PHE A 41 8.29 -9.58 0.03
C PHE A 41 7.80 -8.17 0.41
N TYR A 42 8.07 -7.76 1.64
CA TYR A 42 7.60 -6.50 2.23
C TYR A 42 8.24 -5.27 1.56
N LEU A 43 9.58 -5.28 1.41
CA LEU A 43 10.32 -4.12 0.87
C LEU A 43 10.54 -4.17 -0.65
N GLY A 44 10.50 -5.33 -1.26
CA GLY A 44 10.74 -5.50 -2.69
C GLY A 44 9.46 -5.70 -3.49
N PHE A 45 8.71 -6.75 -3.17
CA PHE A 45 7.57 -7.16 -3.99
C PHE A 45 6.36 -6.24 -3.84
N LEU A 46 5.95 -5.92 -2.60
CA LEU A 46 4.76 -5.09 -2.38
C LEU A 46 4.90 -3.67 -2.96
N PRO A 47 6.02 -2.93 -2.73
CA PRO A 47 6.18 -1.61 -3.33
C PRO A 47 6.26 -1.63 -4.86
N SER A 48 6.65 -2.75 -5.49
CA SER A 48 6.67 -2.86 -6.95
C SER A 48 5.29 -2.64 -7.59
N TYR A 49 4.23 -2.82 -6.84
CA TYR A 49 2.87 -2.53 -7.30
C TYR A 49 2.60 -1.04 -7.56
N TRP A 50 3.39 -0.11 -7.01
CA TRP A 50 3.33 1.29 -7.44
C TRP A 50 3.66 1.45 -8.91
N ILE A 51 4.65 0.70 -9.40
CA ILE A 51 5.04 0.70 -10.82
C ILE A 51 3.91 0.09 -11.66
N LYS A 52 3.34 -1.04 -11.20
CA LYS A 52 2.20 -1.69 -11.87
C LYS A 52 0.95 -0.80 -11.91
N LEU A 53 0.65 -0.12 -10.79
CA LEU A 53 -0.47 0.83 -10.70
C LEU A 53 -0.27 2.01 -11.67
N ARG A 54 0.96 2.55 -11.73
CA ARG A 54 1.32 3.63 -12.65
C ARG A 54 1.24 3.20 -14.11
N GLY A 55 1.54 1.93 -14.40
CA GLY A 55 1.52 1.34 -15.75
C GLY A 55 0.17 0.78 -16.18
N LEU A 56 -0.92 1.00 -15.44
CA LEU A 56 -2.24 0.46 -15.77
C LEU A 56 -2.75 0.89 -17.15
N ASP A 57 -2.35 2.06 -17.63
CA ASP A 57 -2.71 2.56 -18.95
C ASP A 57 -2.26 1.61 -20.07
N SER A 58 -1.03 1.09 -19.98
CA SER A 58 -0.48 0.16 -20.98
C SER A 58 -1.22 -1.18 -21.01
N VAL A 59 -1.66 -1.66 -19.86
CA VAL A 59 -2.43 -2.93 -19.74
C VAL A 59 -3.84 -2.76 -20.33
N ILE A 60 -4.45 -1.58 -20.14
CA ILE A 60 -5.78 -1.28 -20.66
C ILE A 60 -5.78 -1.20 -22.19
N ILE A 61 -4.78 -0.57 -22.78
CA ILE A 61 -4.64 -0.44 -24.24
C ILE A 61 -4.48 -1.80 -24.92
N ILE A 62 -3.72 -2.72 -24.33
CA ILE A 62 -3.47 -4.05 -24.92
C ILE A 62 -4.70 -4.95 -24.87
N SER A 63 -5.59 -4.81 -23.88
CA SER A 63 -6.75 -5.69 -23.70
C SER A 63 -8.00 -5.28 -24.47
N ASN A 64 -8.08 -4.05 -25.00
CA ASN A 64 -9.27 -3.47 -25.61
C ASN A 64 -9.09 -3.20 -27.11
N GLN A 65 -8.85 -4.23 -27.93
CA GLN A 65 -8.96 -4.06 -29.40
C GLN A 65 -10.39 -3.88 -29.91
N ASP A 66 -11.43 -4.09 -29.08
CA ASP A 66 -12.84 -4.07 -29.51
C ASP A 66 -13.83 -3.32 -28.63
N PHE A 67 -13.43 -2.55 -27.62
CA PHE A 67 -14.40 -1.86 -26.74
C PHE A 67 -14.18 -0.35 -26.66
N MET A 68 -15.11 0.33 -27.38
CA MET A 68 -15.48 1.75 -27.31
C MET A 68 -14.42 2.76 -26.78
N SER A 69 -13.88 3.49 -27.71
CA SER A 69 -13.41 4.89 -27.66
C SER A 69 -13.40 5.57 -26.27
N PHE A 70 -12.51 5.13 -25.39
CA PHE A 70 -11.92 6.00 -24.40
C PHE A 70 -10.84 6.86 -25.07
N GLU A 71 -11.19 7.50 -26.20
CA GLU A 71 -10.30 8.29 -27.05
C GLU A 71 -9.77 9.55 -26.34
N ASN A 72 -10.26 9.84 -25.11
CA ASN A 72 -9.83 10.99 -24.30
C ASN A 72 -9.23 10.59 -22.93
N LEU A 73 -9.07 9.32 -22.61
CA LEU A 73 -8.32 8.91 -21.43
C LEU A 73 -6.87 8.61 -21.83
N SER A 74 -6.22 9.64 -22.37
CA SER A 74 -4.78 9.65 -22.64
C SER A 74 -3.98 9.15 -21.42
N ASN A 75 -2.98 8.32 -21.62
CA ASN A 75 -1.77 7.95 -20.82
C ASN A 75 -1.62 8.47 -19.36
N THR A 76 -2.68 8.94 -18.73
CA THR A 76 -2.68 9.64 -17.45
C THR A 76 -3.45 8.93 -16.35
N THR A 77 -4.25 7.87 -16.65
CA THR A 77 -5.08 7.18 -15.67
C THR A 77 -4.25 6.56 -14.56
N GLY A 78 -3.20 5.82 -14.90
CA GLY A 78 -2.29 5.25 -13.92
C GLY A 78 -1.55 6.32 -13.09
N LEU A 79 -1.24 7.48 -13.70
CA LEU A 79 -0.68 8.63 -12.98
C LEU A 79 -1.69 9.20 -11.99
N HIS A 80 -2.92 9.44 -12.45
CA HIS A 80 -3.99 9.96 -11.60
C HIS A 80 -4.28 9.03 -10.43
N LEU A 81 -4.39 7.71 -10.68
CA LEU A 81 -4.58 6.72 -9.63
C LEU A 81 -3.44 6.74 -8.60
N THR A 82 -2.20 6.77 -9.07
CA THR A 82 -1.03 6.80 -8.20
C THR A 82 -1.01 8.05 -7.32
N LEU A 83 -1.17 9.24 -7.93
CA LEU A 83 -1.19 10.51 -7.19
C LEU A 83 -2.36 10.59 -6.23
N THR A 84 -3.57 10.23 -6.68
CA THR A 84 -4.76 10.19 -5.82
C THR A 84 -4.55 9.27 -4.63
N SER A 85 -3.97 8.06 -4.84
CA SER A 85 -3.65 7.13 -3.75
C SER A 85 -2.73 7.78 -2.71
N CYS A 86 -1.68 8.46 -3.15
CA CYS A 86 -0.77 9.14 -2.23
C CYS A 86 -1.49 10.22 -1.40
N PHE A 87 -2.33 11.04 -2.03
CA PHE A 87 -3.11 12.05 -1.32
C PHE A 87 -4.11 11.43 -0.33
N LEU A 88 -4.74 10.32 -0.69
CA LEU A 88 -5.70 9.64 0.17
C LEU A 88 -5.04 8.99 1.40
N ILE A 89 -3.83 8.43 1.25
CA ILE A 89 -3.04 7.91 2.38
C ILE A 89 -2.76 9.06 3.37
N VAL A 90 -2.24 10.19 2.87
CA VAL A 90 -1.96 11.36 3.71
C VAL A 90 -3.24 11.88 4.38
N ALA A 91 -4.36 11.96 3.66
CA ALA A 91 -5.64 12.40 4.22
C ALA A 91 -6.16 11.44 5.30
N SER A 92 -6.00 10.12 5.10
CA SER A 92 -6.33 9.11 6.09
C SER A 92 -5.51 9.28 7.37
N ASP A 93 -4.19 9.48 7.25
CA ASP A 93 -3.30 9.66 8.39
C ASP A 93 -3.60 10.95 9.16
N ILE A 94 -3.83 12.06 8.44
CA ILE A 94 -4.23 13.34 9.03
C ILE A 94 -5.58 13.20 9.75
N GLY A 95 -6.59 12.61 9.10
CA GLY A 95 -7.91 12.39 9.67
C GLY A 95 -7.86 11.52 10.91
N SER A 96 -7.10 10.41 10.86
CA SER A 96 -6.88 9.51 11.99
C SER A 96 -6.22 10.21 13.16
N TYR A 97 -5.21 11.04 12.89
CA TYR A 97 -4.51 11.78 13.93
C TYR A 97 -5.41 12.82 14.63
N PHE A 98 -6.09 13.67 13.86
CA PHE A 98 -6.91 14.74 14.44
C PHE A 98 -8.09 14.18 15.22
N ILE A 99 -8.83 13.21 14.68
CA ILE A 99 -9.99 12.62 15.34
C ILE A 99 -9.54 11.72 16.49
N GLY A 100 -8.49 10.94 16.33
CA GLY A 100 -7.93 10.12 17.40
C GLY A 100 -7.42 10.95 18.57
N LYS A 101 -6.79 12.10 18.32
CA LYS A 101 -6.32 13.00 19.37
C LYS A 101 -7.47 13.73 20.09
N SER A 102 -8.53 14.10 19.37
CA SER A 102 -9.64 14.88 19.93
C SER A 102 -10.69 14.02 20.63
N PHE A 103 -10.98 12.86 20.08
CA PHE A 103 -12.09 12.00 20.51
C PHE A 103 -11.68 10.58 20.88
N GLY A 104 -10.40 10.19 20.65
CA GLY A 104 -9.92 8.83 20.88
C GLY A 104 -10.03 8.41 22.35
N LYS A 105 -10.76 7.34 22.60
CA LYS A 105 -10.94 6.73 23.92
C LYS A 105 -10.56 5.25 23.91
N THR A 106 -10.80 4.57 22.77
CA THR A 106 -10.67 3.13 22.65
C THR A 106 -9.42 2.79 21.85
N SER A 107 -8.43 2.16 22.50
CA SER A 107 -7.23 1.70 21.79
C SER A 107 -7.59 0.63 20.75
N LEU A 108 -7.04 0.76 19.55
CA LEU A 108 -7.28 -0.16 18.44
C LEU A 108 -6.50 -1.48 18.59
N SER A 109 -5.26 -1.40 19.08
CA SER A 109 -4.37 -2.55 19.17
C SER A 109 -3.41 -2.43 20.36
N PRO A 110 -3.10 -3.55 21.05
CA PRO A 110 -2.05 -3.59 22.07
C PRO A 110 -0.64 -3.25 21.52
N ILE A 111 -0.41 -3.49 20.23
CA ILE A 111 0.87 -3.26 19.54
C ILE A 111 1.17 -1.76 19.42
N SER A 112 0.13 -0.97 19.15
CA SER A 112 0.19 0.48 19.02
C SER A 112 -0.95 1.16 19.81
N PRO A 113 -0.80 1.35 21.13
CA PRO A 113 -1.86 1.89 21.98
C PRO A 113 -2.29 3.32 21.65
N SER A 114 -1.46 4.06 20.93
CA SER A 114 -1.76 5.41 20.45
C SER A 114 -2.78 5.45 19.30
N LYS A 115 -3.00 4.34 18.63
CA LYS A 115 -4.02 4.19 17.58
C LYS A 115 -5.38 3.90 18.23
N THR A 116 -6.40 4.65 17.82
CA THR A 116 -7.76 4.53 18.39
C THR A 116 -8.78 4.16 17.33
N ILE A 117 -9.87 3.52 17.75
CA ILE A 117 -11.00 3.16 16.86
C ILE A 117 -11.64 4.43 16.30
N GLU A 118 -11.80 5.46 17.13
CA GLU A 118 -12.36 6.74 16.70
C GLU A 118 -11.46 7.42 15.65
N GLY A 119 -10.14 7.32 15.85
CA GLY A 119 -9.16 7.77 14.85
C GLY A 119 -9.29 7.02 13.52
N LEU A 120 -9.44 5.70 13.56
CA LEU A 120 -9.68 4.90 12.34
C LEU A 120 -10.91 5.36 11.58
N ILE A 121 -12.04 5.56 12.27
CA ILE A 121 -13.27 6.06 11.65
C ILE A 121 -13.02 7.43 11.01
N GLY A 122 -12.25 8.29 11.68
CA GLY A 122 -11.86 9.59 11.16
C GLY A 122 -11.03 9.51 9.88
N GLY A 123 -10.03 8.64 9.86
CA GLY A 123 -9.20 8.39 8.69
C GLY A 123 -10.01 7.86 7.51
N ILE A 124 -10.86 6.86 7.74
CA ILE A 124 -11.77 6.33 6.72
C ILE A 124 -12.68 7.43 6.16
N SER A 125 -13.28 8.24 7.02
CA SER A 125 -14.20 9.31 6.60
C SER A 125 -13.48 10.35 5.73
N CYS A 126 -12.30 10.82 6.14
CA CYS A 126 -11.51 11.77 5.38
C CYS A 126 -11.06 11.18 4.03
N SER A 127 -10.62 9.93 4.02
CA SER A 127 -10.22 9.23 2.80
C SER A 127 -11.38 9.07 1.83
N ILE A 128 -12.57 8.67 2.29
CA ILE A 128 -13.78 8.54 1.46
C ILE A 128 -14.17 9.90 0.85
N LEU A 129 -14.23 10.96 1.65
CA LEU A 129 -14.62 12.28 1.16
C LEU A 129 -13.68 12.78 0.07
N LEU A 130 -12.38 12.62 0.28
CA LEU A 130 -11.38 13.02 -0.70
C LEU A 130 -11.40 12.11 -1.94
N ALA A 131 -11.63 10.79 -1.78
CA ALA A 131 -11.75 9.85 -2.88
C ALA A 131 -12.95 10.17 -3.77
N ILE A 132 -14.10 10.46 -3.18
CA ILE A 132 -15.30 10.89 -3.92
C ILE A 132 -15.03 12.20 -4.68
N PHE A 133 -14.39 13.17 -4.03
CA PHE A 133 -14.01 14.42 -4.68
C PHE A 133 -13.13 14.19 -5.92
N PHE A 134 -12.09 13.36 -5.82
CA PHE A 134 -11.24 13.03 -6.96
C PHE A 134 -11.98 12.20 -8.03
N ALA A 135 -12.87 11.29 -7.63
CA ALA A 135 -13.66 10.50 -8.56
C ALA A 135 -14.58 11.39 -9.43
N PHE A 136 -15.19 12.44 -8.84
CA PHE A 136 -15.94 13.43 -9.60
C PHE A 136 -15.05 14.31 -10.48
N LEU A 137 -13.92 14.76 -9.94
CA LEU A 137 -12.97 15.61 -10.69
C LEU A 137 -12.41 14.90 -11.93
N MET A 138 -12.19 13.60 -11.83
CA MET A 138 -11.61 12.78 -12.89
C MET A 138 -12.66 12.09 -13.77
N ASN A 139 -13.96 12.37 -13.53
CA ASN A 139 -15.08 11.75 -14.25
C ASN A 139 -15.04 10.23 -14.28
N TRP A 140 -14.77 9.60 -13.12
CA TRP A 140 -14.80 8.15 -13.00
C TRP A 140 -16.23 7.63 -13.15
N GLU A 141 -16.38 6.43 -13.70
CA GLU A 141 -17.67 5.76 -13.74
C GLU A 141 -18.17 5.48 -12.31
N ASN A 142 -19.46 5.77 -12.05
CA ASN A 142 -20.06 5.62 -10.72
C ASN A 142 -19.22 6.23 -9.59
N PRO A 143 -18.93 7.55 -9.61
CA PRO A 143 -17.92 8.19 -8.77
C PRO A 143 -18.17 8.01 -7.27
N LEU A 144 -19.44 7.93 -6.82
CA LEU A 144 -19.78 7.67 -5.43
C LEU A 144 -19.38 6.25 -5.01
N PHE A 145 -19.75 5.24 -5.79
CA PHE A 145 -19.48 3.85 -5.46
C PHE A 145 -17.97 3.56 -5.48
N VAL A 146 -17.29 3.96 -6.55
CA VAL A 146 -15.84 3.76 -6.68
C VAL A 146 -15.09 4.56 -5.62
N GLY A 147 -15.48 5.81 -5.37
CA GLY A 147 -14.85 6.65 -4.35
C GLY A 147 -14.96 6.08 -2.93
N ILE A 148 -16.12 5.51 -2.56
CA ILE A 148 -16.31 4.87 -1.26
C ILE A 148 -15.40 3.64 -1.12
N ILE A 149 -15.42 2.72 -2.10
CA ILE A 149 -14.59 1.50 -2.06
C ILE A 149 -13.10 1.87 -2.00
N TYR A 150 -12.70 2.83 -2.83
CA TYR A 150 -11.32 3.27 -2.93
C TYR A 150 -10.84 3.91 -1.62
N GLY A 151 -11.63 4.83 -1.04
CA GLY A 151 -11.31 5.49 0.21
C GLY A 151 -11.22 4.53 1.40
N ILE A 152 -12.17 3.59 1.54
CA ILE A 152 -12.14 2.56 2.59
C ILE A 152 -10.90 1.69 2.44
N SER A 153 -10.64 1.20 1.22
CA SER A 153 -9.53 0.28 0.95
C SER A 153 -8.18 0.92 1.27
N ILE A 154 -7.96 2.17 0.87
CA ILE A 154 -6.72 2.89 1.16
C ILE A 154 -6.53 3.06 2.66
N SER A 155 -7.54 3.55 3.37
CA SER A 155 -7.44 3.81 4.81
C SER A 155 -7.16 2.53 5.60
N LEU A 156 -7.82 1.40 5.24
CA LEU A 156 -7.57 0.12 5.88
C LEU A 156 -6.16 -0.41 5.60
N MET A 157 -5.69 -0.31 4.35
CA MET A 157 -4.36 -0.80 4.00
C MET A 157 -3.24 0.06 4.58
N ALA A 158 -3.42 1.37 4.64
CA ALA A 158 -2.50 2.27 5.33
C ALA A 158 -2.38 1.90 6.82
N LEU A 159 -3.51 1.68 7.49
CA LEU A 159 -3.52 1.22 8.87
C LEU A 159 -2.80 -0.12 9.06
N VAL A 160 -3.08 -1.10 8.18
CA VAL A 160 -2.43 -2.43 8.24
C VAL A 160 -0.91 -2.29 8.08
N GLY A 161 -0.45 -1.44 7.16
CA GLY A 161 0.97 -1.18 6.94
C GLY A 161 1.68 -0.67 8.20
N ASP A 162 1.12 0.37 8.81
CA ASP A 162 1.65 0.95 10.05
C ASP A 162 1.60 -0.04 11.24
N LEU A 163 0.54 -0.85 11.36
CA LEU A 163 0.47 -1.87 12.42
C LEU A 163 1.51 -2.98 12.23
N ILE A 164 1.76 -3.42 11.01
CA ILE A 164 2.78 -4.43 10.70
C ILE A 164 4.18 -3.89 10.98
N GLU A 165 4.45 -2.65 10.57
CA GLU A 165 5.72 -1.98 10.87
C GLU A 165 5.91 -1.82 12.38
N SER A 166 4.86 -1.40 13.10
CA SER A 166 4.87 -1.33 14.56
C SER A 166 5.14 -2.69 15.21
N MET A 167 4.56 -3.77 14.69
CA MET A 167 4.80 -5.14 15.16
C MET A 167 6.26 -5.55 14.97
N MET A 168 6.85 -5.30 13.80
CA MET A 168 8.26 -5.60 13.53
C MET A 168 9.18 -4.82 14.46
N LYS A 169 8.91 -3.55 14.74
CA LYS A 169 9.69 -2.75 15.70
C LYS A 169 9.63 -3.34 17.11
N ARG A 170 8.46 -3.80 17.55
CA ARG A 170 8.33 -4.43 18.87
C ARG A 170 9.07 -5.75 18.98
N ASP A 171 9.01 -6.60 17.94
CA ASP A 171 9.75 -7.86 17.88
C ASP A 171 11.27 -7.61 17.93
N ALA A 172 11.74 -6.63 17.16
CA ALA A 172 13.14 -6.20 17.15
C ALA A 172 13.55 -5.43 18.44
N LYS A 173 12.63 -5.17 19.39
CA LYS A 173 12.85 -4.38 20.62
C LYS A 173 13.38 -2.98 20.36
N ILE A 174 12.99 -2.37 19.24
CA ILE A 174 13.30 -0.99 18.88
C ILE A 174 12.02 -0.16 18.85
N LYS A 175 12.17 1.16 18.85
CA LYS A 175 11.03 2.09 18.74
C LYS A 175 10.95 2.68 17.35
N ASP A 176 12.07 3.07 16.78
CA ASP A 176 12.17 3.70 15.47
C ASP A 176 13.01 2.81 14.56
N SER A 177 12.68 2.74 13.26
CA SER A 177 13.36 1.87 12.30
C SER A 177 14.77 2.36 11.92
N GLY A 178 15.17 3.56 12.37
CA GLY A 178 16.47 4.15 12.12
C GLY A 178 16.52 5.62 12.54
N THR A 179 17.65 6.27 12.23
CA THR A 179 17.91 7.69 12.54
C THR A 179 18.22 8.51 11.30
N PHE A 180 17.79 8.05 10.13
CA PHE A 180 18.12 8.68 8.86
C PHE A 180 17.51 10.09 8.73
N LEU A 181 16.32 10.31 9.28
CA LEU A 181 15.66 11.60 9.29
C LEU A 181 15.81 12.24 10.68
N PRO A 182 16.61 13.32 10.83
CA PRO A 182 16.78 13.98 12.13
C PRO A 182 15.44 14.37 12.76
N GLY A 183 15.17 13.87 13.97
CA GLY A 183 13.93 14.13 14.71
C GLY A 183 12.67 13.38 14.19
N HIS A 184 12.80 12.54 13.14
CA HIS A 184 11.67 11.90 12.51
C HIS A 184 11.79 10.37 12.35
N GLY A 185 12.87 9.75 12.87
CA GLY A 185 13.07 8.30 12.79
C GLY A 185 13.66 7.81 11.46
N GLY A 186 13.35 6.58 11.08
CA GLY A 186 13.82 5.97 9.84
C GLY A 186 12.93 6.27 8.63
N ILE A 187 13.41 5.88 7.46
CA ILE A 187 12.63 5.97 6.21
C ILE A 187 11.41 5.05 6.28
N LEU A 188 11.57 3.85 6.83
CA LEU A 188 10.48 2.87 6.93
C LEU A 188 9.31 3.42 7.75
N ASP A 189 9.59 4.15 8.85
CA ASP A 189 8.58 4.84 9.68
C ASP A 189 7.73 5.88 8.90
N ARG A 190 8.06 6.18 7.66
CA ARG A 190 7.39 7.16 6.80
C ARG A 190 6.69 6.57 5.59
N ILE A 191 7.08 5.38 5.19
CA ILE A 191 6.53 4.72 4.00
C ILE A 191 5.73 3.46 4.34
N ASP A 192 5.60 3.12 5.61
CA ASP A 192 4.88 1.96 6.10
C ASP A 192 3.45 1.84 5.58
N SER A 193 2.69 2.95 5.62
CA SER A 193 1.34 3.08 5.07
C SER A 193 1.29 2.90 3.54
N TYR A 194 2.42 3.13 2.85
CA TYR A 194 2.52 3.06 1.39
C TYR A 194 2.89 1.67 0.87
N ILE A 195 3.31 0.74 1.73
CA ILE A 195 3.86 -0.56 1.31
C ILE A 195 2.76 -1.51 0.86
N PHE A 196 1.68 -1.66 1.64
CA PHE A 196 0.58 -2.58 1.33
C PHE A 196 -0.44 -1.99 0.36
N THR A 197 -0.66 -0.69 0.43
CA THR A 197 -1.71 0.03 -0.29
C THR A 197 -1.72 -0.25 -1.80
N PRO A 198 -0.60 -0.15 -2.55
CA PRO A 198 -0.62 -0.26 -4.00
C PRO A 198 -1.01 -1.64 -4.51
N SER A 199 -0.65 -2.70 -3.78
CA SER A 199 -0.96 -4.07 -4.18
C SER A 199 -2.48 -4.33 -4.16
N VAL A 200 -3.15 -3.90 -3.11
CA VAL A 200 -4.60 -4.07 -2.96
C VAL A 200 -5.35 -3.19 -3.95
N LEU A 201 -4.93 -1.94 -4.13
CA LEU A 201 -5.53 -1.02 -5.09
C LEU A 201 -5.44 -1.52 -6.52
N TYR A 202 -4.28 -2.07 -6.91
CA TYR A 202 -4.10 -2.64 -8.24
C TYR A 202 -5.13 -3.72 -8.54
N TYR A 203 -5.34 -4.65 -7.60
CA TYR A 203 -6.34 -5.72 -7.78
C TYR A 203 -7.77 -5.21 -7.70
N ILE A 204 -8.10 -4.29 -6.80
CA ILE A 204 -9.43 -3.68 -6.74
C ILE A 204 -9.76 -3.03 -8.08
N PHE A 205 -8.82 -2.27 -8.65
CA PHE A 205 -9.04 -1.60 -9.93
C PHE A 205 -9.26 -2.58 -11.08
N ILE A 206 -8.48 -3.67 -11.12
CA ILE A 206 -8.68 -4.75 -12.10
C ILE A 206 -10.06 -5.39 -11.93
N ILE A 207 -10.46 -5.71 -10.69
CA ILE A 207 -11.77 -6.33 -10.41
C ILE A 207 -12.91 -5.39 -10.81
N LEU A 208 -12.86 -4.12 -10.43
CA LEU A 208 -13.89 -3.15 -10.80
C LEU A 208 -14.01 -2.99 -12.31
N LYS A 209 -12.90 -3.09 -13.03
CA LYS A 209 -12.90 -3.07 -14.50
C LYS A 209 -13.59 -4.31 -15.11
N TYR A 210 -13.47 -5.48 -14.50
CA TYR A 210 -14.14 -6.70 -14.99
C TYR A 210 -15.64 -6.77 -14.64
N LEU A 211 -16.09 -5.97 -13.67
CA LEU A 211 -17.49 -5.94 -13.25
C LEU A 211 -18.34 -4.93 -14.03
N ASN A 212 -17.71 -4.02 -14.75
CA ASN A 212 -18.33 -3.05 -15.66
C ASN A 212 -18.14 -3.48 -17.11
#